data_b1404683bba0ae1cd25b57ba998f84b5
#
_entry.id   b1404683bba0ae1cd25b57ba998f84b5
#
_cell.length_a   1.000
_cell.length_b   1.000
_cell.length_c   1.000
_cell.angle_alpha   90.00
_cell.angle_beta   90.00
_cell.angle_gamma   90.00
#
_symmetry.space_group_name_H-M   'P 1'
#
loop_
_entity.id
_entity.type
_entity.pdbx_description
1 polymer ?
#
loop_
_entity_poly.entity_id
_entity_poly.type
_entity_poly.pdbx_seq_one_letter_code
_entity_poly.pdbx_strand_id
1 'polypeptide(L)' 'MITADEAAALQGVSTRVIYQWLEDGAIHFIETPQGQLFICLKTLVANAQ' A
#
# COMPACT_ATOMS: atom_id res chain seq x y z
N MET A 1 10.12 1.32 1.04
CA MET A 1 8.84 0.69 1.38
C MET A 1 8.20 1.40 2.56
N ILE A 2 6.90 1.48 2.57
CA ILE A 2 6.17 2.24 3.57
C ILE A 2 5.01 1.40 4.09
N THR A 3 4.47 1.81 5.24
CA THR A 3 3.32 1.13 5.82
C THR A 3 2.04 1.54 5.08
N ALA A 4 0.97 0.79 5.33
CA ALA A 4 -0.33 1.11 4.74
C ALA A 4 -0.81 2.49 5.17
N ASP A 5 -0.57 2.86 6.43
CA ASP A 5 -0.96 4.18 6.94
C ASP A 5 -0.22 5.28 6.20
N GLU A 6 1.08 5.10 5.99
CA GLU A 6 1.87 6.07 5.27
C GLU A 6 1.45 6.15 3.80
N ALA A 7 1.15 5.01 3.21
CA ALA A 7 0.68 4.97 1.82
C ALA A 7 -0.64 5.74 1.67
N ALA A 8 -1.54 5.55 2.61
CA ALA A 8 -2.82 6.24 2.60
C ALA A 8 -2.63 7.75 2.69
N ALA A 9 -1.76 8.19 3.58
CA ALA A 9 -1.48 9.60 3.75
C ALA A 9 -0.86 10.21 2.49
N LEU A 10 0.07 9.49 1.88
CA LEU A 10 0.72 9.96 0.67
C LEU A 10 -0.26 10.12 -0.49
N GLN A 11 -1.20 9.21 -0.61
CA GLN A 11 -2.16 9.23 -1.71
C GLN A 11 -3.42 10.02 -1.39
N GLY A 12 -3.57 10.48 -0.17
CA GLY A 12 -4.75 11.22 0.23
C GLY A 12 -6.01 10.37 0.24
N VAL A 13 -5.87 9.09 0.56
CA VAL A 13 -7.00 8.16 0.62
C VAL A 13 -6.99 7.47 1.98
N SER A 14 -8.05 6.70 2.26
CA SER A 14 -8.12 5.96 3.50
C SER A 14 -7.31 4.66 3.38
N THR A 15 -6.94 4.08 4.53
CA THR A 15 -6.25 2.79 4.55
C THR A 15 -7.10 1.71 3.91
N ARG A 16 -8.41 1.84 3.99
CA ARG A 16 -9.34 0.91 3.37
C ARG A 16 -9.11 0.82 1.87
N VAL A 17 -8.88 1.96 1.23
CA VAL A 17 -8.60 2.00 -0.20
C VAL A 17 -7.28 1.33 -0.51
N ILE A 18 -6.28 1.52 0.35
CA ILE A 18 -4.98 0.87 0.18
C ILE A 18 -5.14 -0.65 0.22
N TYR A 19 -5.88 -1.17 1.19
CA TYR A 19 -6.11 -2.61 1.29
C TYR A 19 -6.89 -3.14 0.10
N GLN A 20 -7.80 -2.35 -0.43
CA GLN A 20 -8.54 -2.73 -1.63
C GLN A 20 -7.57 -2.92 -2.81
N TRP A 21 -6.63 -2.00 -2.96
CA TRP A 21 -5.63 -2.10 -4.02
C TRP A 21 -4.74 -3.33 -3.85
N LEU A 22 -4.42 -3.69 -2.61
CA LEU A 22 -3.64 -4.88 -2.33
C LEU A 22 -4.40 -6.14 -2.74
N GLU A 23 -5.68 -6.20 -2.42
CA GLU A 23 -6.51 -7.34 -2.77
C GLU A 23 -6.66 -7.49 -4.29
N ASP A 24 -6.72 -6.36 -4.98
CA ASP A 24 -6.85 -6.36 -6.44
C ASP A 24 -5.54 -6.70 -7.14
N GLY A 25 -4.44 -6.73 -6.39
CA GLY A 25 -3.13 -6.96 -6.97
C GLY A 25 -2.58 -5.76 -7.71
N ALA A 26 -3.14 -4.57 -7.46
CA ALA A 26 -2.73 -3.36 -8.14
C ALA A 26 -1.39 -2.82 -7.67
N ILE A 27 -1.03 -3.10 -6.43
CA ILE A 27 0.25 -2.66 -5.87
C ILE A 27 0.95 -3.83 -5.20
N HIS A 28 2.27 -3.77 -5.18
CA HIS A 28 3.08 -4.80 -4.56
C HIS A 28 3.27 -4.52 -3.07
N PHE A 29 3.36 -5.59 -2.31
CA PHE A 29 3.55 -5.48 -0.87
C PHE A 29 4.29 -6.71 -0.36
N ILE A 30 4.84 -6.58 0.85
CA ILE A 30 5.40 -7.72 1.58
C ILE A 30 4.87 -7.69 3.00
N GLU A 31 4.70 -8.88 3.55
CA GLU A 31 4.27 -9.04 4.93
C GLU A 31 5.39 -9.69 5.72
N THR A 32 5.75 -9.09 6.85
CA THR A 32 6.82 -9.61 7.69
C THR A 32 6.27 -10.70 8.61
N PRO A 33 7.16 -11.55 9.15
CA PRO A 33 6.74 -12.58 10.11
C PRO A 33 6.08 -11.98 11.37
N GLN A 34 6.33 -10.71 11.63
CA GLN A 34 5.73 -10.02 12.78
C GLN A 34 4.34 -9.48 12.50
N GLY A 35 3.85 -9.69 11.29
CA GLY A 35 2.52 -9.24 10.92
C GLY A 35 2.46 -7.84 10.38
N GLN A 36 3.61 -7.21 10.12
CA GLN A 36 3.63 -5.88 9.52
C GLN A 36 3.55 -5.96 8.01
N LEU A 37 2.84 -5.00 7.44
CA LEU A 37 2.66 -4.92 5.99
C LEU A 37 3.42 -3.70 5.46
N PHE A 38 4.26 -3.94 4.45
CA PHE A 38 4.99 -2.87 3.79
C PHE A 38 4.61 -2.82 2.32
N ILE A 39 4.42 -1.63 1.81
CA ILE A 39 3.95 -1.42 0.45
C ILE A 39 5.08 -0.86 -0.40
N CYS A 40 5.20 -1.37 -1.61
CA CYS A 40 6.19 -0.90 -2.55
C CYS A 40 5.77 0.48 -3.06
N LEU A 41 6.54 1.50 -2.69
CA LEU A 41 6.23 2.88 -3.05
C LEU A 41 6.15 3.07 -4.56
N LYS A 42 7.01 2.39 -5.28
CA LYS A 42 7.07 2.53 -6.73
C LYS A 42 5.76 2.11 -7.39
N THR A 43 5.22 0.97 -7.00
CA THR A 43 3.95 0.51 -7.59
C THR A 43 2.78 1.34 -7.09
N LEU A 44 2.86 1.82 -5.86
CA LEU A 44 1.83 2.69 -5.31
C LEU A 44 1.71 3.98 -6.11
N VAL A 45 2.84 4.62 -6.39
CA VAL A 45 2.84 5.87 -7.17
C VAL A 45 2.34 5.62 -8.58
N ALA A 46 2.77 4.53 -9.20
CA ALA A 46 2.33 4.19 -10.55
C ALA A 46 0.82 3.97 -10.60
N ASN A 47 0.26 3.36 -9.56
CA ASN A 47 -1.17 3.06 -9.51
C ASN A 47 -2.03 4.28 -9.21
N ALA A 48 -1.45 5.32 -8.67
CA ALA A 48 -2.19 6.52 -8.28
C ALA A 48 -2.55 7.43 -9.45
N GLN A 49 -2.12 7.11 -10.62
CA GLN A 49 -2.37 7.90 -11.82
C GLN A 49 -3.83 7.97 -12.21
#